data_4c6946c43838cddfc9d0e3e04a796269
#
_entry.id   4c6946c43838cddfc9d0e3e04a796269
#
_cell.length_a   1.000
_cell.length_b   1.000
_cell.length_c   1.000
_cell.angle_alpha   90.00
_cell.angle_beta   90.00
_cell.angle_gamma   90.00
#
_symmetry.space_group_name_H-M   'P 1'
#
loop_
_entity.id
_entity.type
_entity.pdbx_description
1 polymer ?
#
loop_
_entity_poly.entity_id
_entity_poly.type
_entity_poly.pdbx_seq_one_letter_code
_entity_poly.pdbx_strand_id
1 'polypeptide(L)'
;MLILNINGPMNSGKSTVSKILVNLLPNATFIEVDELMSDEEQKKLGLTLQQGWRERHKRLNAKLQELKQSREFKTVIFAYPIADNTYQDWKTMEDKQTRFMNITLAPSLEECLKNRGTRELDDWERNRIREMYEEGYQNRSYSDFIINNDNQTPQKTAQIIKGFIEHALSPKQQWLHLVERRWPALLNGEKTSTFRLNEGFIHKGFLVYKDCPKEQWAEVVYVTRVYYVPLCQANEIDGYDEHTPDMGTALKQMQVHYPKITLDTPILFAQHLGAPETKQKYPREVKRILQEISTKNLSS
;
A
#
# COMPACT_ATOMS: atom_id res chain seq x y z
N MET A 1 14.61 2.91 -11.69
CA MET A 1 14.96 2.21 -10.43
C MET A 1 13.80 2.30 -9.47
N LEU A 2 13.49 1.25 -8.73
CA LEU A 2 12.54 1.26 -7.62
C LEU A 2 13.30 1.22 -6.29
N ILE A 3 13.02 2.16 -5.39
CA ILE A 3 13.39 2.09 -3.98
C ILE A 3 12.14 1.73 -3.20
N LEU A 4 12.12 0.57 -2.57
CA LEU A 4 10.95 -0.01 -1.89
C LEU A 4 11.20 -0.12 -0.40
N ASN A 5 10.43 0.60 0.40
CA ASN A 5 10.35 0.36 1.84
C ASN A 5 9.21 -0.59 2.18
N ILE A 6 9.51 -1.65 2.93
CA ILE A 6 8.50 -2.46 3.62
C ILE A 6 8.36 -1.92 5.03
N ASN A 7 7.28 -1.20 5.27
CA ASN A 7 6.94 -0.55 6.54
C ASN A 7 6.01 -1.46 7.38
N GLY A 8 5.77 -1.06 8.59
CA GLY A 8 4.84 -1.72 9.53
C GLY A 8 5.40 -1.83 10.94
N PRO A 9 4.58 -2.22 11.92
CA PRO A 9 5.00 -2.36 13.30
C PRO A 9 6.07 -3.45 13.47
N MET A 10 6.69 -3.49 14.65
CA MET A 10 7.60 -4.56 15.00
C MET A 10 6.90 -5.92 14.92
N ASN A 11 7.62 -6.96 14.55
CA ASN A 11 7.12 -8.33 14.37
C ASN A 11 6.02 -8.52 13.29
N SER A 12 5.82 -7.55 12.38
CA SER A 12 4.86 -7.68 11.28
C SER A 12 5.33 -8.57 10.11
N GLY A 13 6.58 -9.06 10.14
CA GLY A 13 7.16 -9.91 9.09
C GLY A 13 7.92 -9.18 7.98
N LYS A 14 8.24 -7.90 8.16
CA LYS A 14 8.92 -7.06 7.15
C LYS A 14 10.16 -7.70 6.52
N SER A 15 11.16 -8.06 7.33
CA SER A 15 12.42 -8.64 6.82
C SER A 15 12.19 -9.98 6.11
N THR A 16 11.30 -10.82 6.64
CA THR A 16 10.95 -12.12 6.02
C THR A 16 10.36 -11.93 4.63
N VAL A 17 9.37 -11.05 4.51
CA VAL A 17 8.72 -10.74 3.22
C VAL A 17 9.70 -10.07 2.26
N SER A 18 10.55 -9.17 2.73
CA SER A 18 11.58 -8.50 1.92
C SER A 18 12.58 -9.47 1.33
N LYS A 19 13.07 -10.44 2.11
CA LYS A 19 14.00 -11.50 1.62
C LYS A 19 13.36 -12.36 0.53
N ILE A 20 12.05 -12.61 0.60
CA ILE A 20 11.34 -13.34 -0.46
C ILE A 20 11.16 -12.45 -1.71
N LEU A 21 10.83 -11.17 -1.53
CA LEU A 21 10.64 -10.22 -2.63
C LEU A 21 11.90 -10.05 -3.50
N VAL A 22 13.10 -10.10 -2.91
CA VAL A 22 14.37 -10.08 -3.67
C VAL A 22 14.39 -11.14 -4.74
N ASN A 23 13.91 -12.36 -4.44
CA ASN A 23 13.89 -13.48 -5.40
C ASN A 23 12.74 -13.37 -6.42
N LEU A 24 11.74 -12.55 -6.15
CA LEU A 24 10.56 -12.39 -7.02
C LEU A 24 10.66 -11.18 -7.96
N LEU A 25 11.48 -10.20 -7.62
CA LEU A 25 11.62 -8.95 -8.39
C LEU A 25 12.93 -8.99 -9.21
N PRO A 26 12.92 -8.46 -10.44
CA PRO A 26 14.08 -8.52 -11.32
C PRO A 26 15.21 -7.63 -10.81
N ASN A 27 16.43 -8.21 -10.75
CA ASN A 27 17.64 -7.51 -10.32
C ASN A 27 17.43 -6.69 -9.05
N ALA A 28 16.96 -7.35 -7.98
CA ALA A 28 16.67 -6.76 -6.70
C ALA A 28 17.75 -7.05 -5.65
N THR A 29 17.94 -6.12 -4.72
CA THR A 29 18.74 -6.31 -3.50
C THR A 29 17.95 -5.92 -2.27
N PHE A 30 18.34 -6.46 -1.10
CA PHE A 30 17.74 -6.15 0.18
C PHE A 30 18.79 -5.60 1.14
N ILE A 31 18.48 -4.49 1.78
CA ILE A 31 19.29 -3.90 2.85
C ILE A 31 18.63 -4.28 4.17
N GLU A 32 19.30 -5.14 4.95
CA GLU A 32 18.92 -5.38 6.34
C GLU A 32 19.43 -4.21 7.19
N VAL A 33 18.52 -3.41 7.73
CA VAL A 33 18.88 -2.18 8.44
C VAL A 33 19.64 -2.47 9.74
N ASP A 34 19.30 -3.57 10.39
CA ASP A 34 19.96 -4.00 11.62
C ASP A 34 21.44 -4.39 11.38
N GLU A 35 21.79 -4.81 10.15
CA GLU A 35 23.17 -5.15 9.77
C GLU A 35 24.04 -3.91 9.44
N LEU A 36 23.43 -2.73 9.25
CA LEU A 36 24.18 -1.49 8.96
C LEU A 36 25.04 -1.02 10.14
N MET A 37 24.73 -1.43 11.35
CA MET A 37 25.54 -1.23 12.55
C MET A 37 25.20 -2.32 13.58
N SER A 38 26.19 -3.10 13.97
CA SER A 38 26.00 -4.13 14.99
C SER A 38 25.82 -3.53 16.41
N ASP A 39 25.24 -4.29 17.32
CA ASP A 39 25.12 -3.88 18.72
C ASP A 39 26.48 -3.75 19.41
N GLU A 40 27.47 -4.55 18.99
CA GLU A 40 28.86 -4.42 19.46
C GLU A 40 29.50 -3.11 19.00
N GLU A 41 29.29 -2.74 17.75
CA GLU A 41 29.76 -1.46 17.21
C GLU A 41 29.07 -0.29 17.91
N GLN A 42 27.75 -0.38 18.13
CA GLN A 42 26.99 0.62 18.88
C GLN A 42 27.55 0.83 20.28
N LYS A 43 27.85 -0.26 21.00
CA LYS A 43 28.46 -0.22 22.34
C LYS A 43 29.86 0.40 22.31
N LYS A 44 30.71 0.02 21.34
CA LYS A 44 32.05 0.59 21.16
C LYS A 44 32.02 2.10 20.93
N LEU A 45 31.02 2.58 20.21
CA LEU A 45 30.81 4.02 19.95
C LEU A 45 30.17 4.76 21.12
N GLY A 46 29.78 4.09 22.19
CA GLY A 46 29.14 4.68 23.36
C GLY A 46 27.74 5.26 23.05
N LEU A 47 27.07 4.78 22.03
CA LEU A 47 25.79 5.32 21.58
C LEU A 47 24.65 4.73 22.41
N THR A 48 23.73 5.60 22.84
CA THR A 48 22.43 5.17 23.38
C THR A 48 21.61 4.45 22.31
N LEU A 49 20.57 3.73 22.70
CA LEU A 49 19.67 3.06 21.75
C LEU A 49 19.13 4.04 20.68
N GLN A 50 18.65 5.21 21.11
CA GLN A 50 18.14 6.24 20.20
C GLN A 50 19.21 6.79 19.25
N GLN A 51 20.43 7.00 19.74
CA GLN A 51 21.56 7.44 18.89
C GLN A 51 21.96 6.35 17.90
N GLY A 52 21.93 5.08 18.32
CA GLY A 52 22.17 3.93 17.45
C GLY A 52 21.16 3.86 16.29
N TRP A 53 19.88 4.08 16.55
CA TRP A 53 18.86 4.16 15.50
C TRP A 53 19.10 5.33 14.54
N ARG A 54 19.49 6.49 15.03
CA ARG A 54 19.83 7.63 14.16
C ARG A 54 21.05 7.34 13.28
N GLU A 55 22.05 6.65 13.79
CA GLU A 55 23.24 6.29 13.02
C GLU A 55 22.88 5.23 11.96
N ARG A 56 22.09 4.18 12.30
CA ARG A 56 21.59 3.21 11.29
C ARG A 56 20.80 3.92 10.18
N HIS A 57 19.95 4.89 10.54
CA HIS A 57 19.19 5.68 9.57
C HIS A 57 20.12 6.49 8.63
N LYS A 58 21.15 7.13 9.19
CA LYS A 58 22.16 7.86 8.40
C LYS A 58 22.89 6.94 7.42
N ARG A 59 23.32 5.76 7.88
CA ARG A 59 23.98 4.75 7.04
C ARG A 59 23.05 4.21 5.96
N LEU A 60 21.78 3.98 6.28
CA LEU A 60 20.77 3.60 5.30
C LEU A 60 20.64 4.67 4.21
N ASN A 61 20.52 5.93 4.59
CA ASN A 61 20.45 7.03 3.62
C ASN A 61 21.67 7.06 2.70
N ALA A 62 22.86 6.94 3.25
CA ALA A 62 24.10 6.91 2.48
C ALA A 62 24.11 5.73 1.49
N LYS A 63 23.72 4.53 1.95
CA LYS A 63 23.66 3.33 1.11
C LYS A 63 22.60 3.44 0.00
N LEU A 64 21.44 4.02 0.30
CA LEU A 64 20.40 4.26 -0.73
C LEU A 64 20.88 5.25 -1.80
N GLN A 65 21.61 6.31 -1.42
CA GLN A 65 22.19 7.25 -2.37
C GLN A 65 23.29 6.61 -3.23
N GLU A 66 24.18 5.81 -2.63
CA GLU A 66 25.20 5.03 -3.37
C GLU A 66 24.55 4.14 -4.43
N LEU A 67 23.56 3.32 -4.04
CA LEU A 67 22.86 2.41 -4.95
C LEU A 67 22.03 3.15 -6.02
N LYS A 68 21.47 4.30 -5.68
CA LYS A 68 20.81 5.17 -6.66
C LYS A 68 21.79 5.70 -7.72
N GLN A 69 23.01 6.07 -7.31
CA GLN A 69 24.03 6.58 -8.22
C GLN A 69 24.65 5.47 -9.08
N SER A 70 25.00 4.33 -8.48
CA SER A 70 25.60 3.21 -9.20
C SER A 70 24.68 2.55 -10.20
N ARG A 71 23.36 2.57 -9.94
CA ARG A 71 22.31 1.91 -10.71
C ARG A 71 22.57 0.40 -10.94
N GLU A 72 23.32 -0.19 -10.04
CA GLU A 72 23.64 -1.62 -10.06
C GLU A 72 22.39 -2.49 -10.02
N PHE A 73 21.38 -2.05 -9.25
CA PHE A 73 20.12 -2.77 -9.09
C PHE A 73 18.93 -2.00 -9.71
N LYS A 74 17.96 -2.76 -10.24
CA LYS A 74 16.66 -2.21 -10.69
C LYS A 74 15.74 -1.93 -9.51
N THR A 75 15.85 -2.74 -8.45
CA THR A 75 15.03 -2.63 -7.24
C THR A 75 15.93 -2.73 -6.00
N VAL A 76 15.81 -1.76 -5.11
CA VAL A 76 16.42 -1.78 -3.77
C VAL A 76 15.32 -1.85 -2.75
N ILE A 77 15.33 -2.91 -1.93
CA ILE A 77 14.34 -3.16 -0.87
C ILE A 77 15.00 -2.92 0.48
N PHE A 78 14.30 -2.33 1.40
CA PHE A 78 14.68 -2.30 2.81
C PHE A 78 13.45 -2.40 3.70
N ALA A 79 13.64 -2.86 4.95
CA ALA A 79 12.58 -3.06 5.92
C ALA A 79 12.78 -2.11 7.10
N TYR A 80 12.02 -1.02 7.14
CA TYR A 80 12.17 -0.01 8.18
C TYR A 80 10.84 0.66 8.54
N PRO A 81 10.47 0.73 9.84
CA PRO A 81 9.32 1.50 10.28
C PRO A 81 9.66 3.00 10.22
N ILE A 82 8.96 3.75 9.38
CA ILE A 82 9.24 5.17 9.18
C ILE A 82 8.13 6.07 9.73
N ALA A 83 8.52 7.24 10.22
CA ALA A 83 7.61 8.32 10.57
C ALA A 83 7.35 9.22 9.34
N ASP A 84 6.36 10.11 9.45
CA ASP A 84 5.93 10.95 8.33
C ASP A 84 7.05 11.88 7.80
N ASN A 85 7.85 12.48 8.70
CA ASN A 85 8.99 13.31 8.31
C ASN A 85 10.05 12.52 7.54
N THR A 86 10.39 11.32 8.00
CA THR A 86 11.34 10.43 7.31
C THR A 86 10.83 10.04 5.92
N TYR A 87 9.53 9.79 5.77
CA TYR A 87 8.93 9.54 4.47
C TYR A 87 9.12 10.72 3.52
N GLN A 88 8.90 11.97 3.99
CA GLN A 88 9.07 13.16 3.16
C GLN A 88 10.52 13.30 2.69
N ASP A 89 11.49 13.07 3.57
CA ASP A 89 12.91 13.11 3.20
C ASP A 89 13.24 12.08 2.11
N TRP A 90 12.78 10.86 2.23
CA TRP A 90 13.04 9.82 1.23
C TRP A 90 12.25 10.00 -0.06
N LYS A 91 11.07 10.61 -0.01
CA LYS A 91 10.31 10.97 -1.20
C LYS A 91 11.08 11.93 -2.11
N THR A 92 12.00 12.73 -1.56
CA THR A 92 12.91 13.59 -2.35
C THR A 92 13.89 12.80 -3.22
N MET A 93 14.08 11.50 -2.98
CA MET A 93 14.90 10.65 -3.84
C MET A 93 14.22 10.34 -5.19
N GLU A 94 12.92 10.58 -5.32
CA GLU A 94 12.24 10.39 -6.60
C GLU A 94 12.74 11.37 -7.67
N ASP A 95 12.90 10.83 -8.86
CA ASP A 95 13.19 11.60 -10.07
C ASP A 95 12.58 10.87 -11.29
N LYS A 96 12.88 11.35 -12.50
CA LYS A 96 12.37 10.73 -13.74
C LYS A 96 12.73 9.25 -13.91
N GLN A 97 13.76 8.76 -13.21
CA GLN A 97 14.31 7.42 -13.36
C GLN A 97 14.25 6.59 -12.08
N THR A 98 13.88 7.20 -10.96
CA THR A 98 13.82 6.57 -9.64
C THR A 98 12.46 6.83 -9.02
N ARG A 99 11.75 5.77 -8.63
CA ARG A 99 10.50 5.83 -7.87
C ARG A 99 10.73 5.33 -6.46
N PHE A 100 10.22 6.05 -5.48
CA PHE A 100 10.14 5.61 -4.09
C PHE A 100 8.74 5.10 -3.79
N MET A 101 8.63 3.87 -3.25
CA MET A 101 7.37 3.25 -2.88
C MET A 101 7.43 2.75 -1.45
N ASN A 102 6.34 2.95 -0.72
CA ASN A 102 6.20 2.50 0.66
C ASN A 102 5.00 1.55 0.79
N ILE A 103 5.26 0.30 1.18
CA ILE A 103 4.23 -0.72 1.40
C ILE A 103 4.21 -1.06 2.88
N THR A 104 3.04 -0.99 3.51
CA THR A 104 2.86 -1.26 4.93
C THR A 104 2.26 -2.63 5.16
N LEU A 105 2.96 -3.48 5.93
CA LEU A 105 2.40 -4.69 6.52
C LEU A 105 1.63 -4.28 7.77
N ALA A 106 0.35 -4.64 7.82
CA ALA A 106 -0.59 -4.24 8.85
C ALA A 106 -1.36 -5.45 9.41
N PRO A 107 -0.66 -6.46 9.98
CA PRO A 107 -1.34 -7.54 10.67
C PRO A 107 -2.06 -6.97 11.90
N SER A 108 -2.91 -7.76 12.55
CA SER A 108 -3.53 -7.36 13.81
C SER A 108 -2.49 -7.22 14.94
N LEU A 109 -2.81 -6.41 15.94
CA LEU A 109 -1.96 -6.27 17.13
C LEU A 109 -1.71 -7.64 17.79
N GLU A 110 -2.76 -8.45 17.89
CA GLU A 110 -2.67 -9.80 18.45
C GLU A 110 -1.66 -10.66 17.69
N GLU A 111 -1.67 -10.60 16.36
CA GLU A 111 -0.73 -11.35 15.52
C GLU A 111 0.71 -10.88 15.70
N CYS A 112 0.95 -9.57 15.86
CA CYS A 112 2.26 -9.02 16.15
C CYS A 112 2.79 -9.40 17.55
N LEU A 113 1.92 -9.64 18.52
CA LEU A 113 2.29 -10.03 19.88
C LEU A 113 2.59 -11.53 20.04
N LYS A 114 2.36 -12.36 19.01
CA LYS A 114 2.69 -13.79 19.04
C LYS A 114 4.20 -14.02 18.88
N ASN A 115 4.71 -15.00 19.59
CA ASN A 115 6.04 -15.54 19.33
C ASN A 115 6.05 -16.25 17.97
N ARG A 116 7.11 -16.08 17.18
CA ARG A 116 7.19 -16.63 15.81
C ARG A 116 8.47 -17.43 15.64
N GLY A 117 8.32 -18.73 15.35
CA GLY A 117 9.46 -19.64 15.21
C GLY A 117 10.25 -19.73 16.51
N THR A 118 11.54 -19.45 16.43
CA THR A 118 12.46 -19.43 17.60
C THR A 118 12.53 -18.07 18.30
N ARG A 119 11.81 -17.05 17.79
CA ARG A 119 11.80 -15.71 18.38
C ARG A 119 10.78 -15.64 19.51
N GLU A 120 11.28 -15.36 20.69
CA GLU A 120 10.46 -15.00 21.87
C GLU A 120 10.55 -13.50 22.08
N LEU A 121 9.37 -12.86 22.17
CA LEU A 121 9.29 -11.43 22.46
C LEU A 121 9.47 -11.19 23.95
N ASP A 122 10.36 -10.27 24.31
CA ASP A 122 10.48 -9.77 25.67
C ASP A 122 9.39 -8.71 26.00
N ASP A 123 9.34 -8.26 27.25
CA ASP A 123 8.34 -7.31 27.72
C ASP A 123 8.51 -5.93 27.06
N TRP A 124 9.76 -5.51 26.77
CA TRP A 124 10.03 -4.26 26.09
C TRP A 124 9.51 -4.31 24.64
N GLU A 125 9.78 -5.39 23.91
CA GLU A 125 9.30 -5.59 22.55
C GLU A 125 7.76 -5.58 22.48
N ARG A 126 7.10 -6.29 23.43
CA ARG A 126 5.63 -6.32 23.52
C ARG A 126 5.04 -4.94 23.77
N ASN A 127 5.65 -4.16 24.68
CA ASN A 127 5.22 -2.78 24.94
C ASN A 127 5.47 -1.90 23.72
N ARG A 128 6.64 -2.00 23.09
CA ARG A 128 6.95 -1.23 21.88
C ARG A 128 6.00 -1.55 20.72
N ILE A 129 5.59 -2.79 20.53
CA ILE A 129 4.57 -3.17 19.55
C ILE A 129 3.26 -2.43 19.82
N ARG A 130 2.76 -2.39 21.07
CA ARG A 130 1.52 -1.67 21.43
C ARG A 130 1.63 -0.18 21.12
N GLU A 131 2.71 0.46 21.56
CA GLU A 131 3.00 1.87 21.25
C GLU A 131 2.98 2.13 19.74
N MET A 132 3.60 1.25 18.93
CA MET A 132 3.62 1.41 17.46
C MET A 132 2.21 1.34 16.86
N TYR A 133 1.29 0.54 17.43
CA TYR A 133 -0.12 0.53 17.01
C TYR A 133 -0.84 1.82 17.40
N GLU A 134 -0.61 2.35 18.60
CA GLU A 134 -1.14 3.64 19.06
C GLU A 134 -0.59 4.79 18.19
N GLU A 135 0.68 4.74 17.82
CA GLU A 135 1.33 5.66 16.90
C GLU A 135 0.87 5.50 15.43
N GLY A 136 0.07 4.48 15.09
CA GLY A 136 -0.51 4.26 13.77
C GLY A 136 0.45 3.72 12.71
N TYR A 137 1.49 2.98 13.08
CA TYR A 137 2.45 2.40 12.10
C TYR A 137 1.80 1.40 11.13
N GLN A 138 0.69 0.80 11.47
CA GLN A 138 -0.09 -0.11 10.62
C GLN A 138 -0.95 0.64 9.58
N ASN A 139 -1.16 1.95 9.70
CA ASN A 139 -2.08 2.72 8.84
C ASN A 139 -1.55 4.11 8.46
N ARG A 140 -0.31 4.19 7.98
CA ARG A 140 0.30 5.47 7.58
C ARG A 140 -0.33 6.02 6.29
N SER A 141 -0.67 7.30 6.29
CA SER A 141 -1.32 7.99 5.17
C SER A 141 -0.48 8.01 3.88
N TYR A 142 0.83 7.99 4.02
CA TYR A 142 1.75 7.99 2.89
C TYR A 142 1.94 6.61 2.25
N SER A 143 1.50 5.51 2.88
CA SER A 143 1.64 4.15 2.31
C SER A 143 0.99 4.06 0.94
N ASP A 144 1.72 3.57 -0.06
CA ASP A 144 1.18 3.31 -1.39
C ASP A 144 0.22 2.12 -1.38
N PHE A 145 0.48 1.15 -0.48
CA PHE A 145 -0.32 -0.04 -0.29
C PHE A 145 -0.24 -0.49 1.17
N ILE A 146 -1.38 -0.83 1.76
CA ILE A 146 -1.48 -1.38 3.11
C ILE A 146 -2.05 -2.79 2.99
N ILE A 147 -1.34 -3.78 3.53
CA ILE A 147 -1.74 -5.19 3.46
C ILE A 147 -1.88 -5.77 4.87
N ASN A 148 -3.08 -6.24 5.22
CA ASN A 148 -3.26 -7.14 6.35
C ASN A 148 -2.76 -8.53 5.93
N ASN A 149 -1.71 -8.97 6.58
CA ASN A 149 -1.08 -10.27 6.31
C ASN A 149 -1.36 -11.33 7.37
N ASP A 150 -2.41 -11.13 8.20
CA ASP A 150 -2.92 -12.15 9.09
C ASP A 150 -3.33 -13.39 8.29
N ASN A 151 -3.09 -14.56 8.85
CA ASN A 151 -3.43 -15.84 8.23
C ASN A 151 -2.85 -16.06 6.81
N GLN A 152 -1.84 -15.29 6.42
CA GLN A 152 -1.15 -15.44 5.15
C GLN A 152 0.28 -15.94 5.36
N THR A 153 0.75 -16.81 4.46
CA THR A 153 2.16 -17.15 4.43
C THR A 153 2.99 -15.96 3.93
N PRO A 154 4.25 -15.81 4.37
CA PRO A 154 5.13 -14.78 3.84
C PRO A 154 5.28 -14.81 2.31
N GLN A 155 5.25 -16.00 1.71
CA GLN A 155 5.29 -16.20 0.26
C GLN A 155 4.06 -15.60 -0.41
N LYS A 156 2.87 -15.84 0.14
CA LYS A 156 1.62 -15.28 -0.40
C LYS A 156 1.61 -13.77 -0.30
N THR A 157 2.01 -13.21 0.85
CA THR A 157 2.16 -11.76 1.05
C THR A 157 3.12 -11.15 0.04
N ALA A 158 4.29 -11.75 -0.16
CA ALA A 158 5.28 -11.29 -1.15
C ALA A 158 4.75 -11.33 -2.59
N GLN A 159 3.98 -12.37 -2.96
CA GLN A 159 3.35 -12.46 -4.28
C GLN A 159 2.31 -11.36 -4.51
N ILE A 160 1.48 -11.05 -3.50
CA ILE A 160 0.51 -9.95 -3.56
C ILE A 160 1.23 -8.62 -3.75
N ILE A 161 2.29 -8.37 -2.97
CA ILE A 161 3.10 -7.15 -3.08
C ILE A 161 3.74 -7.04 -4.47
N LYS A 162 4.31 -8.14 -5.00
CA LYS A 162 4.86 -8.17 -6.36
C LYS A 162 3.81 -7.75 -7.40
N GLY A 163 2.62 -8.37 -7.37
CA GLY A 163 1.53 -8.05 -8.29
C GLY A 163 1.10 -6.58 -8.20
N PHE A 164 1.02 -6.02 -6.98
CA PHE A 164 0.75 -4.60 -6.78
C PHE A 164 1.84 -3.71 -7.40
N ILE A 165 3.13 -4.02 -7.17
CA ILE A 165 4.26 -3.27 -7.72
C ILE A 165 4.22 -3.27 -9.25
N GLU A 166 4.04 -4.43 -9.86
CA GLU A 166 3.96 -4.57 -11.32
C GLU A 166 2.83 -3.73 -11.91
N HIS A 167 1.66 -3.74 -11.25
CA HIS A 167 0.52 -2.91 -11.64
C HIS A 167 0.82 -1.42 -11.47
N ALA A 168 1.35 -1.01 -10.32
CA ALA A 168 1.62 0.39 -10.00
C ALA A 168 2.75 1.02 -10.84
N LEU A 169 3.64 0.21 -11.38
CA LEU A 169 4.71 0.63 -12.30
C LEU A 169 4.30 0.54 -13.76
N SER A 170 3.13 -0.03 -14.07
CA SER A 170 2.62 -0.08 -15.43
C SER A 170 2.32 1.32 -15.96
N PRO A 171 2.72 1.64 -17.21
CA PRO A 171 2.36 2.91 -17.84
C PRO A 171 0.89 2.98 -18.28
N LYS A 172 0.13 1.86 -18.13
CA LYS A 172 -1.26 1.79 -18.54
C LYS A 172 -2.15 2.55 -17.55
N GLN A 173 -3.11 3.32 -18.11
CA GLN A 173 -4.16 3.94 -17.31
C GLN A 173 -4.98 2.86 -16.61
N GLN A 174 -5.10 2.94 -15.29
CA GLN A 174 -5.98 2.04 -14.53
C GLN A 174 -7.45 2.44 -14.73
N TRP A 175 -8.30 1.45 -14.85
CA TRP A 175 -9.73 1.66 -15.03
C TRP A 175 -10.55 0.52 -14.39
N LEU A 176 -11.81 0.82 -14.08
CA LEU A 176 -12.78 -0.14 -13.55
C LEU A 176 -14.12 0.06 -14.23
N HIS A 177 -14.88 -1.01 -14.36
CA HIS A 177 -16.29 -0.91 -14.70
C HIS A 177 -17.13 -0.49 -13.50
N LEU A 178 -18.14 0.35 -13.75
CA LEU A 178 -19.13 0.78 -12.78
C LEU A 178 -20.52 0.50 -13.33
N VAL A 179 -21.35 -0.21 -12.55
CA VAL A 179 -22.73 -0.50 -12.91
C VAL A 179 -23.56 0.77 -12.92
N GLU A 180 -24.56 0.85 -13.83
CA GLU A 180 -25.38 2.04 -14.09
C GLU A 180 -25.95 2.67 -12.80
N ARG A 181 -26.52 1.86 -11.92
CA ARG A 181 -27.14 2.32 -10.66
C ARG A 181 -26.18 3.09 -9.71
N ARG A 182 -24.86 2.98 -9.89
CA ARG A 182 -23.85 3.65 -9.04
C ARG A 182 -23.33 4.96 -9.64
N TRP A 183 -23.68 5.27 -10.89
CA TRP A 183 -23.25 6.51 -11.55
C TRP A 183 -23.71 7.77 -10.85
N PRO A 184 -24.98 7.91 -10.41
CA PRO A 184 -25.41 9.11 -9.68
C PRO A 184 -24.52 9.41 -8.46
N ALA A 185 -24.26 8.39 -7.63
CA ALA A 185 -23.40 8.53 -6.45
C ALA A 185 -21.94 8.88 -6.79
N LEU A 186 -21.42 8.43 -7.95
CA LEU A 186 -20.10 8.83 -8.42
C LEU A 186 -20.09 10.30 -8.85
N LEU A 187 -21.09 10.72 -9.63
CA LEU A 187 -21.17 12.06 -10.20
C LEU A 187 -21.45 13.16 -9.16
N ASN A 188 -22.20 12.84 -8.12
CA ASN A 188 -22.47 13.78 -7.02
C ASN A 188 -21.40 13.76 -5.90
N GLY A 189 -20.43 12.81 -5.98
CA GLY A 189 -19.31 12.74 -5.03
C GLY A 189 -19.57 11.88 -3.78
N GLU A 190 -20.72 11.24 -3.66
CA GLU A 190 -21.04 10.33 -2.54
C GLU A 190 -20.22 9.04 -2.61
N LYS A 191 -19.93 8.53 -3.81
CA LYS A 191 -19.08 7.36 -3.98
C LYS A 191 -17.61 7.76 -3.88
N THR A 192 -16.98 7.38 -2.76
CA THR A 192 -15.56 7.68 -2.42
C THR A 192 -14.72 6.44 -2.19
N SER A 193 -15.28 5.24 -2.43
CA SER A 193 -14.56 3.98 -2.23
C SER A 193 -14.96 2.91 -3.24
N THR A 194 -14.16 1.84 -3.32
CA THR A 194 -14.47 0.66 -4.10
C THR A 194 -13.87 -0.60 -3.50
N PHE A 195 -14.66 -1.69 -3.50
CA PHE A 195 -14.27 -3.03 -3.09
C PHE A 195 -14.11 -3.92 -4.33
N ARG A 196 -13.03 -4.72 -4.38
CA ARG A 196 -12.74 -5.62 -5.50
C ARG A 196 -12.20 -6.95 -5.00
N LEU A 197 -12.67 -8.02 -5.58
CA LEU A 197 -12.18 -9.37 -5.32
C LEU A 197 -11.74 -10.00 -6.64
N ASN A 198 -10.43 -10.33 -6.75
CA ASN A 198 -9.83 -10.98 -7.92
C ASN A 198 -9.97 -10.21 -9.26
N GLU A 199 -10.11 -8.90 -9.22
CA GLU A 199 -10.25 -8.05 -10.42
C GLU A 199 -8.95 -7.27 -10.77
N GLY A 200 -7.83 -7.67 -10.21
CA GLY A 200 -6.55 -6.98 -10.36
C GLY A 200 -6.29 -5.96 -9.26
N PHE A 201 -5.19 -5.21 -9.41
CA PHE A 201 -4.78 -4.20 -8.44
C PHE A 201 -5.26 -2.80 -8.84
N ILE A 202 -5.37 -1.94 -7.83
CA ILE A 202 -5.55 -0.50 -7.94
C ILE A 202 -4.34 0.14 -7.24
N HIS A 203 -3.87 1.28 -7.74
CA HIS A 203 -2.79 2.04 -7.09
C HIS A 203 -3.21 3.50 -6.88
N LYS A 204 -2.50 4.23 -6.03
CA LYS A 204 -2.70 5.68 -5.85
C LYS A 204 -2.55 6.43 -7.17
N GLY A 205 -3.38 7.43 -7.39
CA GLY A 205 -3.40 8.23 -8.60
C GLY A 205 -4.75 8.17 -9.34
N PHE A 206 -4.75 8.55 -10.60
CA PHE A 206 -5.98 8.65 -11.37
C PHE A 206 -6.53 7.26 -11.75
N LEU A 207 -7.78 7.04 -11.43
CA LEU A 207 -8.58 5.86 -11.77
C LEU A 207 -9.75 6.31 -12.65
N VAL A 208 -9.97 5.59 -13.74
CA VAL A 208 -11.11 5.83 -14.64
C VAL A 208 -12.21 4.83 -14.33
N TYR A 209 -13.40 5.31 -14.03
CA TYR A 209 -14.60 4.49 -14.09
C TYR A 209 -15.20 4.55 -15.50
N LYS A 210 -15.61 3.40 -16.02
CA LYS A 210 -16.33 3.25 -17.28
C LYS A 210 -17.68 2.60 -17.03
N ASP A 211 -18.70 3.01 -17.77
CA ASP A 211 -20.00 2.34 -17.71
C ASP A 211 -19.92 0.93 -18.29
N CYS A 212 -20.73 0.04 -17.73
CA CYS A 212 -20.80 -1.36 -18.14
C CYS A 212 -22.24 -1.66 -18.64
N PRO A 213 -22.41 -2.31 -19.82
CA PRO A 213 -21.37 -2.85 -20.72
C PRO A 213 -20.96 -1.91 -21.87
N LYS A 214 -21.57 -0.71 -21.99
CA LYS A 214 -21.50 0.11 -23.20
C LYS A 214 -20.19 0.90 -23.36
N GLU A 215 -19.45 1.15 -22.26
CA GLU A 215 -18.23 1.97 -22.21
C GLU A 215 -18.37 3.35 -22.90
N GLN A 216 -19.59 3.90 -22.93
CA GLN A 216 -19.88 5.19 -23.55
C GLN A 216 -19.51 6.38 -22.67
N TRP A 217 -19.54 6.16 -21.36
CA TRP A 217 -19.24 7.20 -20.36
C TRP A 217 -18.01 6.81 -19.55
N ALA A 218 -17.22 7.82 -19.27
CA ALA A 218 -16.06 7.68 -18.40
C ALA A 218 -16.02 8.84 -17.40
N GLU A 219 -15.59 8.53 -16.19
CA GLU A 219 -15.39 9.49 -15.12
C GLU A 219 -14.07 9.21 -14.41
N VAL A 220 -13.41 10.27 -13.94
CA VAL A 220 -12.08 10.19 -13.33
C VAL A 220 -12.16 10.51 -11.85
N VAL A 221 -11.56 9.67 -11.03
CA VAL A 221 -11.35 9.90 -9.60
C VAL A 221 -9.87 9.80 -9.26
N TYR A 222 -9.47 10.34 -8.10
CA TYR A 222 -8.10 10.24 -7.62
C TYR A 222 -8.04 9.34 -6.38
N VAL A 223 -7.41 8.16 -6.54
CA VAL A 223 -7.21 7.18 -5.46
C VAL A 223 -6.18 7.72 -4.47
N THR A 224 -6.57 7.79 -3.21
CA THR A 224 -5.78 8.32 -2.11
C THR A 224 -5.18 7.23 -1.23
N ARG A 225 -5.88 6.09 -1.07
CA ARG A 225 -5.47 4.97 -0.23
C ARG A 225 -5.84 3.64 -0.87
N VAL A 226 -5.00 2.64 -0.68
CA VAL A 226 -5.22 1.29 -1.19
C VAL A 226 -4.87 0.27 -0.12
N TYR A 227 -5.79 -0.67 0.11
CA TYR A 227 -5.70 -1.70 1.13
C TYR A 227 -5.94 -3.09 0.52
N TYR A 228 -5.30 -4.08 1.09
CA TYR A 228 -5.64 -5.48 0.91
C TYR A 228 -5.92 -6.07 2.30
N VAL A 229 -7.19 -6.17 2.63
CA VAL A 229 -7.67 -6.44 4.00
C VAL A 229 -8.90 -7.34 3.96
N PRO A 230 -9.23 -8.05 5.04
CA PRO A 230 -10.52 -8.74 5.17
C PRO A 230 -11.70 -7.79 4.92
N LEU A 231 -12.79 -8.31 4.36
CA LEU A 231 -14.00 -7.52 4.06
C LEU A 231 -14.54 -6.80 5.30
N CYS A 232 -14.53 -7.45 6.47
CA CYS A 232 -14.94 -6.82 7.74
C CYS A 232 -14.11 -5.56 8.03
N GLN A 233 -12.79 -5.66 7.92
CA GLN A 233 -11.89 -4.53 8.17
C GLN A 233 -12.06 -3.42 7.12
N ALA A 234 -12.30 -3.77 5.85
CA ALA A 234 -12.57 -2.79 4.81
C ALA A 234 -13.81 -1.96 5.10
N ASN A 235 -14.89 -2.59 5.57
CA ASN A 235 -16.12 -1.89 5.98
C ASN A 235 -15.89 -0.98 7.19
N GLU A 236 -15.10 -1.40 8.17
CA GLU A 236 -14.75 -0.56 9.31
C GLU A 236 -13.94 0.69 8.90
N ILE A 237 -13.02 0.54 7.95
CA ILE A 237 -12.22 1.66 7.42
C ILE A 237 -13.07 2.61 6.57
N ASP A 238 -13.98 2.07 5.76
CA ASP A 238 -14.86 2.87 4.87
C ASP A 238 -15.93 3.62 5.67
N GLY A 239 -16.37 3.03 6.77
CA GLY A 239 -17.52 3.47 7.53
C GLY A 239 -18.84 2.91 7.00
N TYR A 240 -19.91 3.13 7.75
CA TYR A 240 -21.25 2.71 7.40
C TYR A 240 -22.08 3.93 7.01
N ASP A 241 -22.95 3.76 6.00
CA ASP A 241 -23.86 4.79 5.51
C ASP A 241 -25.31 4.25 5.48
N GLU A 242 -26.26 5.05 5.01
CA GLU A 242 -27.67 4.66 4.92
C GLU A 242 -27.92 3.48 3.97
N HIS A 243 -27.05 3.25 2.97
CA HIS A 243 -27.14 2.16 2.02
C HIS A 243 -26.41 0.90 2.48
N THR A 244 -25.48 1.07 3.40
CA THR A 244 -24.66 -0.01 3.98
C THR A 244 -24.54 0.24 5.50
N PRO A 245 -25.67 0.08 6.23
CA PRO A 245 -25.75 0.46 7.64
C PRO A 245 -24.99 -0.49 8.60
N ASP A 246 -24.68 -1.67 8.13
CA ASP A 246 -23.99 -2.71 8.92
C ASP A 246 -23.22 -3.70 8.05
N MET A 247 -22.39 -4.48 8.70
CA MET A 247 -21.52 -5.47 8.06
C MET A 247 -22.30 -6.60 7.37
N GLY A 248 -23.46 -6.98 7.90
CA GLY A 248 -24.31 -8.02 7.28
C GLY A 248 -24.88 -7.55 5.95
N THR A 249 -25.27 -6.28 5.86
CA THR A 249 -25.73 -5.64 4.62
C THR A 249 -24.58 -5.54 3.61
N ALA A 250 -23.40 -5.11 4.05
CA ALA A 250 -22.20 -5.06 3.21
C ALA A 250 -21.86 -6.43 2.62
N LEU A 251 -21.87 -7.48 3.44
CA LEU A 251 -21.61 -8.84 3.00
C LEU A 251 -22.64 -9.30 1.94
N LYS A 252 -23.94 -9.07 2.18
CA LYS A 252 -25.00 -9.44 1.23
C LYS A 252 -24.84 -8.71 -0.11
N GLN A 253 -24.49 -7.43 -0.10
CA GLN A 253 -24.23 -6.68 -1.33
C GLN A 253 -23.04 -7.24 -2.11
N MET A 254 -21.96 -7.62 -1.44
CA MET A 254 -20.81 -8.25 -2.07
C MET A 254 -21.13 -9.66 -2.59
N GLN A 255 -21.96 -10.43 -1.88
CA GLN A 255 -22.38 -11.79 -2.30
C GLN A 255 -23.19 -11.81 -3.58
N VAL A 256 -23.82 -10.70 -3.97
CA VAL A 256 -24.49 -10.58 -5.29
C VAL A 256 -23.50 -10.78 -6.44
N HIS A 257 -22.28 -10.29 -6.28
CA HIS A 257 -21.22 -10.36 -7.30
C HIS A 257 -20.24 -11.52 -7.04
N TYR A 258 -20.02 -11.87 -5.77
CA TYR A 258 -19.05 -12.87 -5.31
C TYR A 258 -19.72 -13.83 -4.31
N PRO A 259 -20.51 -14.83 -4.78
CA PRO A 259 -21.37 -15.65 -3.91
C PRO A 259 -20.67 -16.37 -2.76
N LYS A 260 -19.36 -16.64 -2.90
CA LYS A 260 -18.55 -17.35 -1.89
C LYS A 260 -17.78 -16.43 -0.95
N ILE A 261 -17.97 -15.11 -1.05
CA ILE A 261 -17.26 -14.16 -0.18
C ILE A 261 -17.75 -14.30 1.27
N THR A 262 -16.82 -14.17 2.22
CA THR A 262 -17.07 -14.13 3.66
C THR A 262 -16.50 -12.86 4.25
N LEU A 263 -16.79 -12.58 5.50
CA LEU A 263 -16.24 -11.41 6.21
C LEU A 263 -14.71 -11.45 6.31
N ASP A 264 -14.12 -12.64 6.40
CA ASP A 264 -12.67 -12.84 6.49
C ASP A 264 -11.98 -12.92 5.13
N THR A 265 -12.76 -12.87 4.03
CA THR A 265 -12.18 -12.90 2.68
C THR A 265 -11.36 -11.65 2.42
N PRO A 266 -10.04 -11.77 2.13
CA PRO A 266 -9.23 -10.62 1.78
C PRO A 266 -9.68 -10.02 0.44
N ILE A 267 -9.87 -8.72 0.43
CA ILE A 267 -10.29 -7.95 -0.75
C ILE A 267 -9.35 -6.78 -0.98
N LEU A 268 -9.30 -6.32 -2.21
CA LEU A 268 -8.74 -5.02 -2.54
C LEU A 268 -9.78 -3.94 -2.23
N PHE A 269 -9.40 -2.99 -1.39
CA PHE A 269 -10.20 -1.85 -1.02
C PHE A 269 -9.45 -0.57 -1.35
N ALA A 270 -10.07 0.36 -2.06
CA ALA A 270 -9.48 1.64 -2.39
C ALA A 270 -10.40 2.80 -2.03
N GLN A 271 -9.84 3.82 -1.37
CA GLN A 271 -10.49 5.10 -1.12
C GLN A 271 -10.03 6.11 -2.15
N HIS A 272 -10.93 6.97 -2.60
CA HIS A 272 -10.66 8.01 -3.59
C HIS A 272 -11.43 9.30 -3.29
N LEU A 273 -10.97 10.41 -3.83
CA LEU A 273 -11.75 11.65 -3.85
C LEU A 273 -13.00 11.42 -4.71
N GLY A 274 -14.10 12.06 -4.37
CA GLY A 274 -15.28 12.11 -5.21
C GLY A 274 -14.96 12.69 -6.59
N ALA A 275 -15.76 12.37 -7.62
CA ALA A 275 -15.51 12.87 -8.97
C ALA A 275 -15.52 14.42 -9.05
N PRO A 276 -16.46 15.14 -8.39
CA PRO A 276 -16.43 16.61 -8.36
C PRO A 276 -15.16 17.16 -7.70
N GLU A 277 -14.75 16.61 -6.55
CA GLU A 277 -13.53 17.03 -5.84
C GLU A 277 -12.28 16.77 -6.68
N THR A 278 -12.21 15.62 -7.34
CA THR A 278 -11.11 15.28 -8.25
C THR A 278 -11.00 16.29 -9.39
N LYS A 279 -12.11 16.65 -10.02
CA LYS A 279 -12.16 17.67 -11.08
C LYS A 279 -11.71 19.05 -10.58
N GLN A 280 -12.14 19.42 -9.37
CA GLN A 280 -11.72 20.68 -8.76
C GLN A 280 -10.23 20.72 -8.47
N LYS A 281 -9.68 19.65 -7.94
CA LYS A 281 -8.27 19.57 -7.50
C LYS A 281 -7.29 19.37 -8.67
N TYR A 282 -7.70 18.61 -9.70
CA TYR A 282 -6.86 18.19 -10.83
C TYR A 282 -7.52 18.47 -12.21
N PRO A 283 -7.94 19.70 -12.53
CA PRO A 283 -8.76 19.97 -13.69
C PRO A 283 -8.04 19.68 -15.03
N ARG A 284 -6.73 19.90 -15.08
CA ARG A 284 -5.93 19.70 -16.30
C ARG A 284 -5.75 18.20 -16.61
N GLU A 285 -5.39 17.43 -15.61
CA GLU A 285 -5.15 15.99 -15.70
C GLU A 285 -6.45 15.25 -16.06
N VAL A 286 -7.55 15.57 -15.37
CA VAL A 286 -8.88 14.99 -15.67
C VAL A 286 -9.28 15.27 -17.12
N LYS A 287 -9.16 16.52 -17.58
CA LYS A 287 -9.48 16.88 -18.96
C LYS A 287 -8.64 16.09 -19.97
N ARG A 288 -7.33 15.98 -19.74
CA ARG A 288 -6.41 15.23 -20.61
C ARG A 288 -6.80 13.75 -20.67
N ILE A 289 -7.04 13.11 -19.52
CA ILE A 289 -7.40 11.68 -19.45
C ILE A 289 -8.71 11.41 -20.20
N LEU A 290 -9.75 12.22 -20.00
CA LEU A 290 -11.03 12.08 -20.70
C LEU A 290 -10.90 12.28 -22.21
N GLN A 291 -10.07 13.20 -22.67
CA GLN A 291 -9.78 13.42 -24.10
C GLN A 291 -9.07 12.19 -24.72
N GLU A 292 -8.08 11.61 -24.02
CA GLU A 292 -7.37 10.42 -24.49
C GLU A 292 -8.30 9.19 -24.61
N ILE A 293 -9.32 9.07 -23.75
CA ILE A 293 -10.32 8.01 -23.82
C ILE A 293 -11.25 8.24 -25.02
N SER A 294 -11.74 9.46 -25.21
CA SER A 294 -12.66 9.80 -26.30
C SER A 294 -12.03 9.58 -27.68
N THR A 295 -10.75 9.90 -27.84
CA THR A 295 -10.03 9.68 -29.11
C THR A 295 -9.79 8.20 -29.41
N LYS A 296 -9.58 7.36 -28.42
CA LYS A 296 -9.43 5.90 -28.62
C LYS A 296 -10.74 5.22 -29.00
N ASN A 297 -11.88 5.67 -28.48
CA ASN A 297 -13.20 5.14 -28.82
C ASN A 297 -13.67 5.54 -30.24
N LEU A 298 -13.08 6.57 -30.85
CA LEU A 298 -13.36 6.98 -32.24
C LEU A 298 -12.49 6.24 -33.27
N SER A 299 -11.46 5.52 -32.82
CA SER A 299 -10.51 4.80 -33.69
C SER A 299 -10.66 3.25 -33.61
N SER A 300 -11.58 2.77 -32.83
CA SER A 300 -11.99 1.34 -32.72
C SER A 300 -13.35 1.11 -33.39
#